data_504b5451c45319e4b43cf3f729e90511
#
_entry.id   504b5451c45319e4b43cf3f729e90511
#
_cell.length_a   1.000
_cell.length_b   1.000
_cell.length_c   1.000
_cell.angle_alpha   90.00
_cell.angle_beta   90.00
_cell.angle_gamma   90.00
#
_symmetry.space_group_name_H-M   'P 1'
#
loop_
_entity.id
_entity.type
_entity.pdbx_description
1 polymer ?
#
loop_
_entity_poly.entity_id
_entity_poly.type
_entity_poly.pdbx_seq_one_letter_code
_entity_poly.pdbx_strand_id
1 'polypeptide(L)'
;ELIILDEQIKKSERGAFVAQRIESLKNTSQGYSIQEFMLPGKDGQLDSFSVNYKHNKLTLIDFWASWCKPCRIQLPSLRGLYNTYTKKGFDIVSFSLDNDLDAWKKAKQEDQITWKQYCDKRGWKSGVCQLLNVRLLPTRFLVDKNGIIVIKNPTIAELDRILQEKANLN
;
A
#
# COMPACT_ATOMS: atom_id res chain seq x y z
N GLU A 1 -25.57 -5.33 -6.93
CA GLU A 1 -26.59 -4.26 -7.10
C GLU A 1 -26.02 -2.96 -6.56
N LEU A 2 -25.75 -2.00 -7.46
CA LEU A 2 -25.37 -0.63 -7.10
C LEU A 2 -26.62 0.03 -6.49
N ILE A 3 -26.54 0.40 -5.22
CA ILE A 3 -27.54 1.27 -4.60
C ILE A 3 -27.47 2.61 -5.34
N ILE A 4 -28.44 2.86 -6.21
CA ILE A 4 -28.64 4.16 -6.87
C ILE A 4 -29.19 5.07 -5.77
N LEU A 5 -28.33 5.86 -5.15
CA LEU A 5 -28.75 6.91 -4.25
C LEU A 5 -29.51 7.98 -5.05
N ASP A 6 -30.71 8.34 -4.61
CA ASP A 6 -31.48 9.44 -5.15
C ASP A 6 -30.61 10.71 -5.22
N GLU A 7 -30.80 11.49 -6.30
CA GLU A 7 -30.03 12.73 -6.53
C GLU A 7 -30.19 13.76 -5.40
N GLN A 8 -31.32 13.77 -4.71
CA GLN A 8 -31.52 14.62 -3.53
C GLN A 8 -30.70 14.16 -2.34
N ILE A 9 -30.55 12.84 -2.15
CA ILE A 9 -29.70 12.28 -1.08
C ILE A 9 -28.23 12.57 -1.39
N LYS A 10 -27.79 12.46 -2.64
CA LYS A 10 -26.41 12.79 -3.04
C LYS A 10 -26.02 14.23 -2.77
N LYS A 11 -26.97 15.17 -2.86
CA LYS A 11 -26.75 16.61 -2.58
C LYS A 11 -26.71 16.97 -1.11
N SER A 12 -27.15 16.09 -0.22
CA SER A 12 -27.00 16.31 1.23
C SER A 12 -25.55 16.09 1.66
N GLU A 13 -25.12 16.73 2.76
CA GLU A 13 -23.77 16.51 3.32
C GLU A 13 -23.48 15.04 3.61
N ARG A 14 -24.46 14.31 4.14
CA ARG A 14 -24.34 12.86 4.39
C ARG A 14 -24.25 12.07 3.08
N GLY A 15 -25.04 12.44 2.07
CA GLY A 15 -25.00 11.80 0.76
C GLY A 15 -23.68 12.05 0.04
N ALA A 16 -23.17 13.27 0.08
CA ALA A 16 -21.84 13.61 -0.45
C ALA A 16 -20.72 12.80 0.26
N PHE A 17 -20.79 12.68 1.58
CA PHE A 17 -19.85 11.84 2.33
C PHE A 17 -19.91 10.37 1.92
N VAL A 18 -21.11 9.81 1.78
CA VAL A 18 -21.31 8.41 1.35
C VAL A 18 -20.84 8.22 -0.09
N ALA A 19 -21.14 9.14 -1.00
CA ALA A 19 -20.68 9.07 -2.38
C ALA A 19 -19.16 9.12 -2.49
N GLN A 20 -18.50 10.04 -1.77
CA GLN A 20 -17.06 10.12 -1.68
C GLN A 20 -16.45 8.83 -1.10
N ARG A 21 -17.12 8.23 -0.11
CA ARG A 21 -16.68 6.97 0.49
C ARG A 21 -16.77 5.80 -0.48
N ILE A 22 -17.87 5.71 -1.24
CA ILE A 22 -18.06 4.69 -2.27
C ILE A 22 -16.98 4.83 -3.35
N GLU A 23 -16.73 6.05 -3.83
CA GLU A 23 -15.70 6.33 -4.83
C GLU A 23 -14.30 5.95 -4.33
N SER A 24 -13.97 6.34 -3.11
CA SER A 24 -12.70 5.97 -2.45
C SER A 24 -12.54 4.44 -2.31
N LEU A 25 -13.61 3.70 -2.01
CA LEU A 25 -13.59 2.25 -1.94
C LEU A 25 -13.39 1.61 -3.31
N LYS A 26 -14.06 2.13 -4.35
CA LYS A 26 -13.89 1.68 -5.74
C LYS A 26 -12.44 1.87 -6.18
N ASN A 27 -11.89 3.08 -6.01
CA ASN A 27 -10.54 3.45 -6.44
C ASN A 27 -9.42 2.72 -5.69
N THR A 28 -9.75 1.94 -4.65
CA THR A 28 -8.80 1.08 -3.93
C THR A 28 -9.17 -0.40 -4.00
N SER A 29 -9.98 -0.79 -4.99
CA SER A 29 -10.38 -2.18 -5.23
C SER A 29 -9.54 -2.82 -6.34
N GLN A 30 -9.57 -4.14 -6.41
CA GLN A 30 -8.92 -4.91 -7.46
C GLN A 30 -9.39 -4.46 -8.86
N GLY A 31 -8.46 -4.35 -9.79
CA GLY A 31 -8.69 -3.93 -11.17
C GLY A 31 -8.67 -2.41 -11.38
N TYR A 32 -8.65 -1.60 -10.32
CA TYR A 32 -8.51 -0.15 -10.42
C TYR A 32 -7.04 0.26 -10.37
N SER A 33 -6.73 1.38 -11.01
CA SER A 33 -5.40 1.99 -10.92
C SER A 33 -5.25 2.69 -9.58
N ILE A 34 -4.10 2.44 -8.91
CA ILE A 34 -3.76 3.18 -7.70
C ILE A 34 -3.58 4.66 -8.03
N GLN A 35 -4.13 5.54 -7.20
CA GLN A 35 -3.98 6.97 -7.41
C GLN A 35 -2.52 7.40 -7.29
N GLU A 36 -2.08 8.24 -8.23
CA GLU A 36 -0.74 8.82 -8.20
C GLU A 36 -0.62 9.89 -7.11
N PHE A 37 0.52 9.95 -6.46
CA PHE A 37 0.85 10.96 -5.46
C PHE A 37 2.36 11.22 -5.44
N MET A 38 2.73 12.35 -4.84
CA MET A 38 4.13 12.75 -4.77
C MET A 38 4.72 12.36 -3.42
N LEU A 39 5.97 11.91 -3.45
CA LEU A 39 6.74 11.50 -2.27
C LEU A 39 8.04 12.29 -2.19
N PRO A 40 8.59 12.52 -0.97
CA PRO A 40 9.92 13.07 -0.83
C PRO A 40 10.97 12.19 -1.52
N GLY A 41 11.64 12.73 -2.52
CA GLY A 41 12.77 12.10 -3.19
C GLY A 41 14.08 12.28 -2.41
N LYS A 42 15.19 11.74 -2.96
CA LYS A 42 16.50 11.76 -2.28
C LYS A 42 17.06 13.16 -2.10
N ASP A 43 16.80 14.07 -3.02
CA ASP A 43 17.39 15.41 -3.09
C ASP A 43 16.44 16.51 -2.63
N GLY A 44 15.41 16.16 -1.85
CA GLY A 44 14.38 17.10 -1.38
C GLY A 44 13.37 17.50 -2.47
N GLN A 45 13.50 17.00 -3.69
CA GLN A 45 12.48 17.11 -4.72
C GLN A 45 11.36 16.10 -4.47
N LEU A 46 10.21 16.32 -5.11
CA LEU A 46 9.10 15.38 -5.02
C LEU A 46 9.18 14.39 -6.18
N ASP A 47 9.22 13.11 -5.86
CA ASP A 47 9.12 12.02 -6.82
C ASP A 47 7.68 11.54 -6.95
N SER A 48 7.27 11.21 -8.19
CA SER A 48 6.01 10.50 -8.42
C SER A 48 6.05 9.11 -7.78
N PHE A 49 4.95 8.69 -7.15
CA PHE A 49 4.88 7.36 -6.54
C PHE A 49 5.11 6.23 -7.54
N SER A 50 4.74 6.44 -8.81
CA SER A 50 4.93 5.46 -9.90
C SER A 50 6.37 4.99 -10.07
N VAL A 51 7.37 5.77 -9.65
CA VAL A 51 8.78 5.32 -9.69
C VAL A 51 9.03 4.06 -8.88
N ASN A 52 8.15 3.73 -7.93
CA ASN A 52 8.29 2.56 -7.08
C ASN A 52 7.76 1.27 -7.71
N TYR A 53 6.90 1.35 -8.75
CA TYR A 53 6.29 0.14 -9.34
C TYR A 53 6.48 -0.01 -10.85
N LYS A 54 6.64 1.06 -11.61
CA LYS A 54 6.69 1.02 -13.09
C LYS A 54 7.81 0.16 -13.68
N HIS A 55 8.86 -0.12 -12.92
CA HIS A 55 10.01 -0.92 -13.34
C HIS A 55 9.94 -2.38 -12.84
N ASN A 56 8.94 -2.72 -12.04
CA ASN A 56 8.73 -4.05 -11.48
C ASN A 56 7.58 -4.76 -12.16
N LYS A 57 7.58 -6.10 -12.19
CA LYS A 57 6.41 -6.87 -12.61
C LYS A 57 5.25 -6.68 -11.62
N LEU A 58 5.59 -6.74 -10.33
CA LEU A 58 4.68 -6.56 -9.20
C LEU A 58 5.35 -5.79 -8.07
N THR A 59 4.62 -4.90 -7.42
CA THR A 59 5.07 -4.19 -6.22
C THR A 59 4.03 -4.31 -5.11
N LEU A 60 4.45 -4.71 -3.93
CA LEU A 60 3.61 -4.70 -2.74
C LEU A 60 3.74 -3.35 -2.03
N ILE A 61 2.63 -2.65 -1.92
CA ILE A 61 2.51 -1.45 -1.10
C ILE A 61 2.00 -1.89 0.25
N ASP A 62 2.80 -1.71 1.31
CA ASP A 62 2.52 -2.21 2.65
C ASP A 62 2.41 -1.06 3.65
N PHE A 63 1.29 -0.95 4.33
CA PHE A 63 1.06 0.01 5.40
C PHE A 63 1.20 -0.68 6.75
N TRP A 64 2.09 -0.15 7.58
CA TRP A 64 2.46 -0.73 8.87
C TRP A 64 2.81 0.34 9.91
N ALA A 65 3.21 -0.06 11.11
CA ALA A 65 3.82 0.80 12.11
C ALA A 65 4.65 -0.02 13.11
N SER A 66 5.57 0.62 13.82
CA SER A 66 6.39 -0.02 14.87
C SER A 66 5.55 -0.61 16.00
N TRP A 67 4.43 0.02 16.31
CA TRP A 67 3.46 -0.42 17.32
C TRP A 67 2.44 -1.45 16.81
N CYS A 68 2.41 -1.71 15.49
CA CYS A 68 1.47 -2.67 14.88
C CYS A 68 1.99 -4.11 15.05
N LYS A 69 1.65 -4.76 16.16
CA LYS A 69 2.06 -6.14 16.44
C LYS A 69 1.69 -7.13 15.31
N PRO A 70 0.45 -7.15 14.75
CA PRO A 70 0.11 -8.05 13.66
C PRO A 70 0.91 -7.77 12.37
N CYS A 71 1.32 -6.52 12.12
CA CYS A 71 2.20 -6.21 10.99
C CYS A 71 3.56 -6.86 11.19
N ARG A 72 4.18 -6.63 12.36
CA ARG A 72 5.53 -7.10 12.68
C ARG A 72 5.65 -8.61 12.68
N ILE A 73 4.62 -9.34 13.12
CA ILE A 73 4.56 -10.81 13.08
C ILE A 73 4.69 -11.33 11.64
N GLN A 74 4.21 -10.59 10.63
CA GLN A 74 4.25 -11.01 9.24
C GLN A 74 5.51 -10.57 8.48
N LEU A 75 6.32 -9.65 9.02
CA LEU A 75 7.53 -9.14 8.36
C LEU A 75 8.57 -10.22 8.03
N PRO A 76 8.83 -11.24 8.87
CA PRO A 76 9.73 -12.33 8.48
C PRO A 76 9.29 -13.07 7.22
N SER A 77 7.99 -13.32 7.06
CA SER A 77 7.44 -13.95 5.85
C SER A 77 7.54 -13.03 4.63
N LEU A 78 7.23 -11.75 4.77
CA LEU A 78 7.43 -10.77 3.69
C LEU A 78 8.89 -10.68 3.26
N ARG A 79 9.83 -10.70 4.21
CA ARG A 79 11.27 -10.72 3.92
C ARG A 79 11.68 -11.98 3.15
N GLY A 80 11.12 -13.14 3.50
CA GLY A 80 11.32 -14.38 2.74
C GLY A 80 10.87 -14.24 1.29
N LEU A 81 9.67 -13.71 1.06
CA LEU A 81 9.15 -13.46 -0.29
C LEU A 81 10.00 -12.42 -1.03
N TYR A 82 10.37 -11.33 -0.38
CA TYR A 82 11.24 -10.31 -0.96
C TYR A 82 12.55 -10.88 -1.47
N ASN A 83 13.24 -11.65 -0.62
CA ASN A 83 14.52 -12.28 -0.99
C ASN A 83 14.38 -13.28 -2.14
N THR A 84 13.26 -13.99 -2.20
CA THR A 84 13.00 -15.01 -3.25
C THR A 84 12.67 -14.38 -4.59
N TYR A 85 11.90 -13.29 -4.61
CA TYR A 85 11.28 -12.78 -5.83
C TYR A 85 11.81 -11.41 -6.30
N THR A 86 12.63 -10.70 -5.52
CA THR A 86 13.10 -9.36 -5.93
C THR A 86 13.87 -9.40 -7.26
N LYS A 87 14.72 -10.39 -7.49
CA LYS A 87 15.44 -10.57 -8.76
C LYS A 87 14.54 -11.03 -9.92
N LYS A 88 13.28 -11.37 -9.63
CA LYS A 88 12.28 -11.82 -10.61
C LYS A 88 11.25 -10.72 -10.93
N GLY A 89 11.50 -9.49 -10.47
CA GLY A 89 10.65 -8.33 -10.74
C GLY A 89 9.59 -8.07 -9.68
N PHE A 90 9.79 -8.52 -8.45
CA PHE A 90 8.97 -8.16 -7.29
C PHE A 90 9.69 -7.13 -6.42
N ASP A 91 8.95 -6.16 -5.91
CA ASP A 91 9.47 -5.21 -4.93
C ASP A 91 8.43 -4.96 -3.83
N ILE A 92 8.90 -4.41 -2.72
CA ILE A 92 8.05 -3.94 -1.61
C ILE A 92 8.38 -2.47 -1.35
N VAL A 93 7.35 -1.67 -1.15
CA VAL A 93 7.46 -0.33 -0.61
C VAL A 93 6.53 -0.19 0.58
N SER A 94 7.05 0.23 1.72
CA SER A 94 6.22 0.35 2.92
C SER A 94 6.07 1.80 3.36
N PHE A 95 4.88 2.10 3.89
CA PHE A 95 4.51 3.37 4.52
C PHE A 95 4.26 3.13 6.00
N SER A 96 5.08 3.76 6.84
CA SER A 96 4.89 3.69 8.29
C SER A 96 3.92 4.78 8.76
N LEU A 97 2.99 4.39 9.63
CA LEU A 97 2.09 5.29 10.35
C LEU A 97 2.65 5.70 11.72
N ASP A 98 3.95 5.66 11.89
CA ASP A 98 4.59 6.13 13.10
C ASP A 98 4.58 7.67 13.18
N ASN A 99 4.37 8.20 14.38
CA ASN A 99 4.59 9.63 14.68
C ASN A 99 6.01 9.86 15.24
N ASP A 100 6.66 8.79 15.70
CA ASP A 100 8.00 8.77 16.27
C ASP A 100 8.98 8.09 15.32
N LEU A 101 9.95 8.89 14.80
CA LEU A 101 10.97 8.38 13.88
C LEU A 101 11.95 7.41 14.54
N ASP A 102 12.23 7.57 15.82
CA ASP A 102 13.21 6.71 16.49
C ASP A 102 12.60 5.34 16.78
N ALA A 103 11.31 5.30 17.17
CA ALA A 103 10.55 4.06 17.27
C ALA A 103 10.48 3.33 15.92
N TRP A 104 10.19 4.07 14.84
CA TRP A 104 10.18 3.51 13.48
C TRP A 104 11.53 2.97 13.04
N LYS A 105 12.63 3.76 13.22
CA LYS A 105 14.00 3.33 12.86
C LYS A 105 14.41 2.08 13.62
N LYS A 106 14.11 2.04 14.93
CA LYS A 106 14.39 0.90 15.79
C LYS A 106 13.65 -0.35 15.30
N ALA A 107 12.34 -0.26 15.08
CA ALA A 107 11.56 -1.38 14.58
C ALA A 107 12.03 -1.86 13.20
N LYS A 108 12.33 -0.94 12.27
CA LYS A 108 12.91 -1.26 10.97
C LYS A 108 14.21 -2.08 11.09
N GLN A 109 15.07 -1.72 12.03
CA GLN A 109 16.33 -2.42 12.29
C GLN A 109 16.09 -3.80 12.93
N GLU A 110 15.26 -3.87 13.97
CA GLU A 110 14.89 -5.11 14.66
C GLU A 110 14.28 -6.14 13.71
N ASP A 111 13.36 -5.68 12.85
CA ASP A 111 12.65 -6.54 11.89
C ASP A 111 13.43 -6.74 10.58
N GLN A 112 14.65 -6.19 10.47
CA GLN A 112 15.57 -6.35 9.32
C GLN A 112 14.90 -5.97 7.99
N ILE A 113 14.18 -4.85 7.96
CA ILE A 113 13.48 -4.38 6.76
C ILE A 113 14.50 -3.72 5.83
N THR A 114 14.71 -4.28 4.64
CA THR A 114 15.72 -3.83 3.66
C THR A 114 15.14 -3.10 2.47
N TRP A 115 13.85 -3.26 2.18
CA TRP A 115 13.17 -2.57 1.09
C TRP A 115 12.82 -1.12 1.42
N LYS A 116 12.36 -0.38 0.42
CA LYS A 116 12.11 1.05 0.51
C LYS A 116 11.01 1.38 1.52
N GLN A 117 11.28 2.39 2.34
CA GLN A 117 10.41 2.78 3.45
C GLN A 117 10.15 4.30 3.43
N TYR A 118 8.90 4.66 3.74
CA TYR A 118 8.49 6.04 3.96
C TYR A 118 7.84 6.21 5.33
N CYS A 119 8.10 7.35 5.98
CA CYS A 119 7.45 7.76 7.22
C CYS A 119 7.37 9.28 7.23
N ASP A 120 6.14 9.84 7.20
CA ASP A 120 5.89 11.29 7.20
C ASP A 120 5.59 11.84 8.61
N LYS A 121 5.63 11.02 9.64
CA LYS A 121 5.32 11.35 11.05
C LYS A 121 3.89 11.85 11.30
N ARG A 122 2.98 11.61 10.37
CA ARG A 122 1.59 12.07 10.47
C ARG A 122 0.63 10.98 10.93
N GLY A 123 1.09 9.74 11.07
CA GLY A 123 0.26 8.60 11.46
C GLY A 123 -0.98 8.47 10.57
N TRP A 124 -2.15 8.33 11.17
CA TRP A 124 -3.42 8.25 10.46
C TRP A 124 -3.80 9.52 9.68
N LYS A 125 -3.16 10.66 9.95
CA LYS A 125 -3.34 11.92 9.22
C LYS A 125 -2.46 12.02 7.97
N SER A 126 -1.66 11.00 7.67
CA SER A 126 -0.88 10.90 6.43
C SER A 126 -1.78 11.05 5.21
N GLY A 127 -1.39 11.92 4.28
CA GLY A 127 -2.13 12.13 3.03
C GLY A 127 -2.27 10.85 2.21
N VAL A 128 -1.23 9.99 2.22
CA VAL A 128 -1.25 8.70 1.54
C VAL A 128 -2.28 7.76 2.15
N CYS A 129 -2.43 7.74 3.49
CA CYS A 129 -3.46 6.94 4.13
C CYS A 129 -4.87 7.39 3.76
N GLN A 130 -5.08 8.70 3.67
CA GLN A 130 -6.37 9.26 3.27
C GLN A 130 -6.68 8.96 1.81
N LEU A 131 -5.70 9.16 0.92
CA LEU A 131 -5.82 8.93 -0.51
C LEU A 131 -6.16 7.47 -0.83
N LEU A 132 -5.44 6.53 -0.21
CA LEU A 132 -5.62 5.09 -0.43
C LEU A 132 -6.62 4.46 0.55
N ASN A 133 -7.37 5.30 1.27
CA ASN A 133 -8.41 4.86 2.20
C ASN A 133 -7.94 3.79 3.18
N VAL A 134 -6.72 3.96 3.73
CA VAL A 134 -6.16 3.10 4.75
C VAL A 134 -6.79 3.44 6.11
N ARG A 135 -7.45 2.45 6.74
CA ARG A 135 -8.21 2.64 7.99
C ARG A 135 -7.83 1.65 9.08
N LEU A 136 -7.04 0.65 8.72
CA LEU A 136 -6.56 -0.37 9.65
C LEU A 136 -5.17 -0.86 9.21
N LEU A 137 -4.43 -1.50 10.10
CA LEU A 137 -3.13 -2.10 9.83
C LEU A 137 -3.12 -3.60 10.19
N PRO A 138 -2.42 -4.43 9.42
CA PRO A 138 -1.78 -4.09 8.15
C PRO A 138 -2.81 -3.83 7.05
N THR A 139 -2.51 -2.93 6.11
CA THR A 139 -3.23 -2.79 4.83
C THR A 139 -2.21 -2.91 3.71
N ARG A 140 -2.53 -3.69 2.68
CA ARG A 140 -1.63 -3.98 1.57
C ARG A 140 -2.34 -3.89 0.23
N PHE A 141 -1.59 -3.43 -0.77
CA PHE A 141 -2.00 -3.45 -2.16
C PHE A 141 -0.88 -4.08 -2.97
N LEU A 142 -1.17 -5.14 -3.71
CA LEU A 142 -0.26 -5.64 -4.74
C LEU A 142 -0.65 -4.97 -6.05
N VAL A 143 0.30 -4.27 -6.67
CA VAL A 143 0.07 -3.57 -7.94
C VAL A 143 1.00 -4.10 -9.02
N ASP A 144 0.55 -4.02 -10.27
CA ASP A 144 1.38 -4.29 -11.44
C ASP A 144 2.18 -3.05 -11.87
N LYS A 145 2.98 -3.17 -12.93
CA LYS A 145 3.80 -2.09 -13.51
C LYS A 145 3.00 -0.88 -14.02
N ASN A 146 1.70 -1.05 -14.25
CA ASN A 146 0.79 0.01 -14.68
C ASN A 146 0.06 0.65 -13.49
N GLY A 147 0.35 0.20 -12.26
CA GLY A 147 -0.33 0.66 -11.05
C GLY A 147 -1.70 0.04 -10.84
N ILE A 148 -2.07 -0.98 -11.62
CA ILE A 148 -3.35 -1.67 -11.43
C ILE A 148 -3.27 -2.56 -10.19
N ILE A 149 -4.25 -2.42 -9.31
CA ILE A 149 -4.37 -3.22 -8.08
C ILE A 149 -4.75 -4.66 -8.48
N VAL A 150 -3.80 -5.57 -8.31
CA VAL A 150 -3.98 -7.01 -8.57
C VAL A 150 -4.79 -7.66 -7.45
N ILE A 151 -4.48 -7.29 -6.20
CA ILE A 151 -5.21 -7.76 -5.01
C ILE A 151 -5.00 -6.78 -3.86
N LYS A 152 -6.03 -6.61 -3.02
CA LYS A 152 -5.97 -5.84 -1.78
C LYS A 152 -5.98 -6.78 -0.59
N ASN A 153 -5.11 -6.50 0.39
CA ASN A 153 -4.94 -7.27 1.63
C ASN A 153 -4.72 -8.78 1.41
N PRO A 154 -3.78 -9.17 0.51
CA PRO A 154 -3.47 -10.59 0.35
C PRO A 154 -2.94 -11.18 1.66
N THR A 155 -3.31 -12.41 1.94
CA THR A 155 -2.58 -13.25 2.90
C THR A 155 -1.17 -13.55 2.35
N ILE A 156 -0.26 -13.97 3.22
CA ILE A 156 1.10 -14.35 2.79
C ILE A 156 1.05 -15.51 1.78
N ALA A 157 0.15 -16.47 1.98
CA ALA A 157 -0.01 -17.61 1.06
C ALA A 157 -0.54 -17.19 -0.32
N GLU A 158 -1.53 -16.29 -0.37
CA GLU A 158 -2.03 -15.74 -1.63
C GLU A 158 -0.95 -14.94 -2.36
N LEU A 159 -0.19 -14.14 -1.62
CA LEU A 159 0.90 -13.36 -2.18
C LEU A 159 1.97 -14.28 -2.79
N ASP A 160 2.40 -15.31 -2.07
CA ASP A 160 3.39 -16.29 -2.57
C ASP A 160 2.88 -16.99 -3.84
N ARG A 161 1.63 -17.48 -3.85
CA ARG A 161 1.02 -18.12 -5.02
C ARG A 161 1.04 -17.19 -6.24
N ILE A 162 0.61 -15.93 -6.09
CA ILE A 162 0.60 -14.97 -7.20
C ILE A 162 2.03 -14.69 -7.69
N LEU A 163 3.00 -14.56 -6.78
CA LEU A 163 4.39 -14.33 -7.13
C LEU A 163 5.00 -15.52 -7.86
N GLN A 164 4.69 -16.75 -7.47
CA GLN A 164 5.11 -17.96 -8.19
C GLN A 164 4.55 -18.01 -9.62
N GLU A 165 3.24 -17.76 -9.78
CA GLU A 165 2.59 -17.72 -11.09
C GLU A 165 3.25 -16.68 -12.01
N LYS A 166 3.48 -15.46 -11.49
CA LYS A 166 4.06 -14.35 -12.28
C LYS A 166 5.56 -14.47 -12.49
N ALA A 167 6.30 -15.18 -11.61
CA ALA A 167 7.71 -15.44 -11.79
C ALA A 167 7.99 -16.47 -12.92
N ASN A 168 7.02 -17.36 -13.19
CA ASN A 168 7.11 -18.38 -14.24
C ASN A 168 6.62 -17.89 -15.61
N LEU A 169 6.00 -16.71 -15.68
CA LEU A 169 5.63 -16.06 -16.94
C LEU A 169 6.80 -15.18 -17.41
N ASN A 170 7.68 -15.76 -18.24
CA ASN A 170 8.75 -15.00 -18.94
C ASN A 170 8.18 -14.20 -20.10
#